data_10bec09d7df498e760abbdfd082d229e
#
_entry.id   10bec09d7df498e760abbdfd082d229e
#
_cell.length_a   1.000
_cell.length_b   1.000
_cell.length_c   1.000
_cell.angle_alpha   90.00
_cell.angle_beta   90.00
_cell.angle_gamma   90.00
#
_symmetry.space_group_name_H-M   'P 1'
#
loop_
_entity.id
_entity.type
_entity.pdbx_description
1 polymer ?
#
loop_
_entity_poly.entity_id
_entity_poly.type
_entity_poly.pdbx_seq_one_letter_code
_entity_poly.pdbx_strand_id
1 'polypeptide(L)'
;MDALFDYTEGIMDLMLADARVKDYYGRTEMVFFGPDEGTAPLMDAVAFRAKERGYAYWRTITTGKSFGIPHDTYGMLRNQDLFGLVPHGKSGTELLINGESIVTTTDMNAIYEKIGGQVETSGMTTTSVMGSFRTLIAHSDVNEAELNLMMTGGPDGDLGSNEIQCYKGKICLVIDGGAILFDPEGLDREALMKIAFMRHTSPRANSLAYPEEKLSPKGFRVPLRGKDITLPDGTFVADGAMFHRNFMTDPANRKFIEQANIQAFIPCGGFKDTVNQQNVKAFTSLFKELRFIVEGANVFFSDAARRFIAKKTGILQIKDSSANKGGVFSSAVAEVLTAFLFEDDYEKRLLEDVTTRWALIRDMLNLVRTHASNETAMLLKIHEKTPDTPLFVLSEQTSEQIFAFQNQVADFLDAILADQDLIWQVMAAYIPGVLVKILGRDAILGIMNAEKLRAYRNAIVTKKLASTAFYRHGNEWDTYVATTRKAFVPAMKALFEPADGKA
;
A
#
# COMPACT_ATOMS: atom_id res chain seq x y z
N MET A 1 -13.13 17.87 14.67
CA MET A 1 -12.93 18.81 13.55
C MET A 1 -12.07 19.99 13.95
N ASP A 2 -12.44 20.70 14.98
CA ASP A 2 -11.77 21.94 15.42
C ASP A 2 -10.27 21.76 15.62
N ALA A 3 -9.83 20.71 16.31
CA ALA A 3 -8.40 20.43 16.52
C ALA A 3 -7.59 20.23 15.22
N LEU A 4 -8.20 19.69 14.16
CA LEU A 4 -7.52 19.54 12.86
C LEU A 4 -7.37 20.88 12.15
N PHE A 5 -8.39 21.73 12.22
CA PHE A 5 -8.32 23.07 11.67
C PHE A 5 -7.36 23.95 12.46
N ASP A 6 -7.40 23.92 13.79
CA ASP A 6 -6.45 24.65 14.65
C ASP A 6 -5.01 24.24 14.38
N TYR A 7 -4.76 22.93 14.23
CA TYR A 7 -3.45 22.41 13.87
C TYR A 7 -3.00 22.89 12.48
N THR A 8 -3.91 22.87 11.50
CA THR A 8 -3.68 23.38 10.14
C THR A 8 -3.35 24.86 10.14
N GLU A 9 -4.15 25.67 10.85
CA GLU A 9 -3.91 27.11 10.98
C GLU A 9 -2.53 27.38 11.61
N GLY A 10 -2.19 26.68 12.69
CA GLY A 10 -0.88 26.82 13.35
C GLY A 10 0.28 26.47 12.43
N ILE A 11 0.19 25.39 11.64
CA ILE A 11 1.20 25.04 10.65
C ILE A 11 1.26 26.09 9.53
N MET A 12 0.11 26.53 9.02
CA MET A 12 0.06 27.57 7.99
C MET A 12 0.66 28.89 8.49
N ASP A 13 0.45 29.26 9.74
CA ASP A 13 1.08 30.43 10.35
C ASP A 13 2.61 30.31 10.34
N LEU A 14 3.15 29.15 10.67
CA LEU A 14 4.59 28.91 10.61
C LEU A 14 5.14 28.97 9.17
N MET A 15 4.45 28.31 8.23
CA MET A 15 4.90 28.19 6.85
C MET A 15 4.75 29.50 6.06
N LEU A 16 3.71 30.28 6.31
CA LEU A 16 3.43 31.54 5.62
C LEU A 16 4.08 32.75 6.28
N ALA A 17 4.19 32.77 7.63
CA ALA A 17 4.96 33.79 8.31
C ALA A 17 6.38 33.78 7.80
N ASP A 18 6.74 32.66 7.11
CA ASP A 18 8.11 32.54 6.89
C ASP A 18 8.51 31.76 5.65
N ALA A 19 8.61 32.49 4.67
CA ALA A 19 9.93 32.61 4.06
C ALA A 19 11.08 32.74 5.10
N ARG A 20 10.81 32.85 6.37
CA ARG A 20 11.74 33.02 7.51
C ARG A 20 11.93 31.75 8.32
N VAL A 21 10.97 30.82 8.38
CA VAL A 21 11.21 29.49 8.96
C VAL A 21 11.87 28.63 7.91
N LYS A 22 13.12 28.37 8.10
CA LYS A 22 13.92 27.52 7.23
C LYS A 22 14.47 26.38 8.07
N ASP A 23 14.65 25.22 7.42
CA ASP A 23 15.35 24.12 8.06
C ASP A 23 16.81 24.50 8.41
N TYR A 24 17.52 23.58 9.07
CA TYR A 24 18.93 23.78 9.43
C TYR A 24 19.82 24.18 8.24
N TYR A 25 19.44 23.76 7.02
CA TYR A 25 20.16 24.09 5.78
C TYR A 25 19.64 25.36 5.08
N GLY A 26 18.73 26.07 5.68
CA GLY A 26 18.16 27.31 5.12
C GLY A 26 17.12 27.11 4.02
N ARG A 27 16.48 25.92 3.95
CA ARG A 27 15.46 25.58 2.96
C ARG A 27 14.06 25.79 3.54
N THR A 28 13.13 26.18 2.68
CA THR A 28 11.70 26.23 3.04
C THR A 28 11.13 24.82 3.11
N GLU A 29 10.51 24.50 4.23
CA GLU A 29 9.87 23.21 4.41
C GLU A 29 8.55 23.11 3.64
N MET A 30 8.27 21.91 3.10
CA MET A 30 6.95 21.54 2.63
C MET A 30 6.22 20.75 3.71
N VAL A 31 4.94 21.06 3.90
CA VAL A 31 4.10 20.39 4.90
C VAL A 31 3.24 19.34 4.24
N PHE A 32 3.23 18.16 4.83
CA PHE A 32 2.35 17.07 4.46
C PHE A 32 1.52 16.62 5.66
N PHE A 33 0.23 16.46 5.44
CA PHE A 33 -0.64 15.76 6.37
C PHE A 33 -0.89 14.35 5.85
N GLY A 34 -0.72 13.37 6.72
CA GLY A 34 -1.05 11.96 6.44
C GLY A 34 -2.21 11.49 7.32
N PRO A 35 -3.40 12.11 7.25
CA PRO A 35 -4.49 11.71 8.10
C PRO A 35 -5.04 10.36 7.70
N ASP A 36 -5.59 9.67 8.66
CA ASP A 36 -6.29 8.42 8.44
C ASP A 36 -7.64 8.64 7.74
N GLU A 37 -8.20 7.58 7.19
CA GLU A 37 -9.41 7.61 6.40
C GLU A 37 -10.62 8.23 7.12
N GLY A 38 -10.70 8.07 8.45
CA GLY A 38 -11.76 8.69 9.24
C GLY A 38 -11.84 10.21 9.10
N THR A 39 -10.75 10.86 8.69
CA THR A 39 -10.64 12.31 8.47
C THR A 39 -10.63 12.69 6.98
N ALA A 40 -10.62 11.72 6.07
CA ALA A 40 -10.56 11.96 4.63
C ALA A 40 -11.56 12.99 4.10
N PRO A 41 -12.83 13.02 4.54
CA PRO A 41 -13.80 14.03 4.09
C PRO A 41 -13.43 15.47 4.45
N LEU A 42 -12.47 15.67 5.36
CA LEU A 42 -12.04 16.98 5.82
C LEU A 42 -10.77 17.46 5.10
N MET A 43 -10.09 16.56 4.40
CA MET A 43 -8.79 16.87 3.80
C MET A 43 -8.88 17.88 2.68
N ASP A 44 -9.92 17.81 1.86
CA ASP A 44 -10.13 18.79 0.81
C ASP A 44 -10.40 20.16 1.41
N ALA A 45 -11.17 20.23 2.50
CA ALA A 45 -11.38 21.50 3.22
C ALA A 45 -10.08 22.08 3.78
N VAL A 46 -9.17 21.23 4.31
CA VAL A 46 -7.84 21.65 4.76
C VAL A 46 -7.00 22.16 3.60
N ALA A 47 -6.99 21.45 2.47
CA ALA A 47 -6.25 21.87 1.28
C ALA A 47 -6.78 23.20 0.72
N PHE A 48 -8.09 23.38 0.61
CA PHE A 48 -8.68 24.63 0.17
C PHE A 48 -8.41 25.78 1.16
N ARG A 49 -8.43 25.52 2.45
CA ARG A 49 -8.04 26.52 3.45
C ARG A 49 -6.58 26.96 3.30
N ALA A 50 -5.68 26.02 3.05
CA ALA A 50 -4.29 26.35 2.76
C ALA A 50 -4.14 27.20 1.49
N LYS A 51 -4.94 26.89 0.43
CA LYS A 51 -5.03 27.71 -0.79
C LYS A 51 -5.50 29.12 -0.51
N GLU A 52 -6.59 29.29 0.23
CA GLU A 52 -7.15 30.60 0.61
C GLU A 52 -6.12 31.46 1.36
N ARG A 53 -5.31 30.83 2.20
CA ARG A 53 -4.23 31.48 2.91
C ARG A 53 -2.98 31.77 2.07
N GLY A 54 -2.96 31.38 0.79
CA GLY A 54 -1.86 31.63 -0.14
C GLY A 54 -0.70 30.66 0.00
N TYR A 55 -0.91 29.47 0.58
CA TYR A 55 0.14 28.45 0.63
C TYR A 55 0.40 27.86 -0.75
N ALA A 56 1.63 28.05 -1.28
CA ALA A 56 1.96 27.67 -2.66
C ALA A 56 1.85 26.17 -2.95
N TYR A 57 2.04 25.32 -1.92
CA TYR A 57 2.01 23.86 -2.06
C TYR A 57 0.72 23.24 -1.53
N TRP A 58 -0.38 23.97 -1.55
CA TRP A 58 -1.67 23.54 -1.00
C TRP A 58 -2.19 22.22 -1.62
N ARG A 59 -1.82 21.88 -2.87
CA ARG A 59 -2.20 20.64 -3.53
C ARG A 59 -1.49 19.41 -2.97
N THR A 60 -0.39 19.61 -2.24
CA THR A 60 0.42 18.52 -1.68
C THR A 60 0.22 18.33 -0.19
N ILE A 61 -0.58 19.18 0.45
CA ILE A 61 -0.67 19.23 1.92
C ILE A 61 -1.38 18.01 2.52
N THR A 62 -2.28 17.37 1.77
CA THR A 62 -3.10 16.24 2.23
C THR A 62 -2.91 15.02 1.33
N THR A 63 -1.67 14.60 1.18
CA THR A 63 -1.32 13.50 0.30
C THR A 63 -2.12 12.21 0.59
N GLY A 64 -2.57 11.56 -0.45
CA GLY A 64 -3.29 10.28 -0.41
C GLY A 64 -4.77 10.39 -0.09
N LYS A 65 -5.28 11.55 0.28
CA LYS A 65 -6.64 11.69 0.78
C LYS A 65 -7.44 12.82 0.13
N SER A 66 -6.85 13.60 -0.79
CA SER A 66 -7.50 14.73 -1.45
C SER A 66 -7.50 14.61 -2.97
N PHE A 67 -8.39 15.36 -3.62
CA PHE A 67 -8.49 15.55 -5.06
C PHE A 67 -8.64 14.28 -5.90
N GLY A 68 -9.09 13.18 -5.32
CA GLY A 68 -9.51 12.01 -6.06
C GLY A 68 -8.41 11.19 -6.70
N ILE A 69 -7.16 11.37 -6.31
CA ILE A 69 -6.08 10.50 -6.72
C ILE A 69 -5.96 9.36 -5.71
N PRO A 70 -6.22 8.12 -6.09
CA PRO A 70 -6.37 7.05 -5.11
C PRO A 70 -5.05 6.67 -4.48
N HIS A 71 -4.97 6.93 -3.18
CA HIS A 71 -4.10 6.25 -2.26
C HIS A 71 -4.69 4.89 -1.89
N ASP A 72 -5.98 4.94 -1.56
CA ASP A 72 -6.86 3.79 -1.43
C ASP A 72 -8.22 4.13 -2.06
N THR A 73 -8.78 3.20 -2.84
CA THR A 73 -9.92 3.44 -3.72
C THR A 73 -11.12 4.06 -3.02
N TYR A 74 -11.49 3.51 -1.88
CA TYR A 74 -12.79 3.85 -1.30
C TYR A 74 -12.79 5.18 -0.57
N GLY A 75 -11.73 5.49 0.16
CA GLY A 75 -11.60 6.77 0.82
C GLY A 75 -11.62 7.93 -0.18
N MET A 76 -10.93 7.74 -1.29
CA MET A 76 -10.84 8.74 -2.35
C MET A 76 -12.16 8.98 -3.06
N LEU A 77 -12.88 7.92 -3.41
CA LEU A 77 -14.20 8.03 -4.02
C LEU A 77 -15.17 8.84 -3.16
N ARG A 78 -15.11 8.65 -1.85
CA ARG A 78 -15.94 9.40 -0.91
C ARG A 78 -15.61 10.89 -0.89
N ASN A 79 -14.33 11.25 -0.92
CA ASN A 79 -13.91 12.65 -0.98
C ASN A 79 -14.36 13.30 -2.28
N GLN A 80 -14.24 12.58 -3.39
CA GLN A 80 -14.68 13.05 -4.69
C GLN A 80 -16.17 13.32 -4.74
N ASP A 81 -16.99 12.44 -4.17
CA ASP A 81 -18.43 12.66 -4.06
C ASP A 81 -18.76 13.90 -3.23
N LEU A 82 -18.02 14.14 -2.15
CA LEU A 82 -18.24 15.28 -1.28
C LEU A 82 -17.98 16.62 -1.97
N PHE A 83 -16.93 16.69 -2.79
CA PHE A 83 -16.51 17.92 -3.45
C PHE A 83 -16.88 17.98 -4.93
N GLY A 84 -17.51 16.96 -5.47
CA GLY A 84 -17.89 16.89 -6.88
C GLY A 84 -16.69 16.85 -7.84
N LEU A 85 -15.51 16.53 -7.33
CA LEU A 85 -14.27 16.49 -8.10
C LEU A 85 -14.17 15.28 -9.02
N VAL A 86 -14.93 14.24 -8.71
CA VAL A 86 -15.15 13.09 -9.59
C VAL A 86 -16.63 12.80 -9.62
N PRO A 87 -17.27 12.85 -10.78
CA PRO A 87 -18.67 12.49 -10.90
C PRO A 87 -18.83 10.98 -10.76
N HIS A 88 -18.79 10.50 -9.55
CA HIS A 88 -19.39 9.21 -9.23
C HIS A 88 -20.87 9.48 -9.12
N GLY A 89 -21.64 8.89 -9.98
CA GLY A 89 -23.05 8.80 -9.68
C GLY A 89 -23.16 8.28 -8.24
N LYS A 90 -24.04 8.85 -7.44
CA LYS A 90 -24.31 8.45 -6.03
C LYS A 90 -24.50 6.94 -5.82
N SER A 91 -24.40 6.20 -6.85
CA SER A 91 -24.73 4.80 -7.04
C SER A 91 -23.59 3.96 -7.59
N GLY A 92 -22.40 4.46 -7.81
CA GLY A 92 -21.38 3.70 -8.51
C GLY A 92 -20.03 3.69 -7.83
N THR A 93 -19.36 2.59 -8.01
CA THR A 93 -17.95 2.40 -7.72
C THR A 93 -17.23 2.19 -9.05
N GLU A 94 -16.11 2.84 -9.26
CA GLU A 94 -15.25 2.50 -10.39
C GLU A 94 -14.40 1.29 -10.03
N LEU A 95 -14.43 0.30 -10.88
CA LEU A 95 -13.62 -0.90 -10.77
C LEU A 95 -12.66 -0.98 -11.94
N LEU A 96 -11.49 -1.55 -11.71
CA LEU A 96 -10.60 -1.97 -12.78
C LEU A 96 -10.87 -3.44 -13.10
N ILE A 97 -11.21 -3.72 -14.35
CA ILE A 97 -11.32 -5.08 -14.88
C ILE A 97 -10.36 -5.19 -16.04
N ASN A 98 -9.41 -6.11 -15.94
CA ASN A 98 -8.38 -6.30 -16.97
C ASN A 98 -7.64 -5.00 -17.34
N GLY A 99 -7.44 -4.11 -16.37
CA GLY A 99 -6.78 -2.82 -16.59
C GLY A 99 -7.66 -1.75 -17.24
N GLU A 100 -8.93 -2.02 -17.48
CA GLU A 100 -9.89 -1.03 -17.98
C GLU A 100 -10.78 -0.54 -16.84
N SER A 101 -10.99 0.77 -16.81
CA SER A 101 -11.94 1.38 -15.88
C SER A 101 -13.36 1.08 -16.32
N ILE A 102 -14.18 0.58 -15.42
CA ILE A 102 -15.62 0.46 -15.59
C ILE A 102 -16.35 1.20 -14.49
N VAL A 103 -17.29 2.04 -14.91
CA VAL A 103 -18.25 2.63 -13.99
C VAL A 103 -19.30 1.57 -13.66
N THR A 104 -19.42 1.27 -12.38
CA THR A 104 -20.29 0.21 -11.91
C THR A 104 -21.60 0.77 -11.41
N THR A 105 -22.61 -0.04 -11.50
CA THR A 105 -23.92 0.22 -10.91
C THR A 105 -23.92 -0.14 -9.42
N THR A 106 -24.92 0.29 -8.68
CA THR A 106 -25.20 -0.21 -7.32
C THR A 106 -25.66 -1.66 -7.29
N ASP A 107 -25.99 -2.24 -8.44
CA ASP A 107 -26.35 -3.64 -8.53
C ASP A 107 -25.07 -4.49 -8.49
N MET A 108 -24.77 -4.98 -7.31
CA MET A 108 -23.60 -5.84 -7.07
C MET A 108 -23.68 -7.17 -7.79
N ASN A 109 -24.87 -7.70 -8.04
CA ASN A 109 -25.02 -8.95 -8.79
C ASN A 109 -24.62 -8.73 -10.24
N ALA A 110 -25.08 -7.63 -10.86
CA ALA A 110 -24.69 -7.29 -12.22
C ALA A 110 -23.17 -7.03 -12.34
N ILE A 111 -22.56 -6.40 -11.33
CA ILE A 111 -21.11 -6.20 -11.28
C ILE A 111 -20.41 -7.54 -11.17
N TYR A 112 -20.80 -8.36 -10.22
CA TYR A 112 -20.19 -9.67 -9.97
C TYR A 112 -20.29 -10.61 -11.19
N GLU A 113 -21.43 -10.65 -11.84
CA GLU A 113 -21.64 -11.42 -13.08
C GLU A 113 -20.73 -10.92 -14.21
N LYS A 114 -20.68 -9.61 -14.39
CA LYS A 114 -19.87 -8.98 -15.46
C LYS A 114 -18.37 -9.27 -15.34
N ILE A 115 -17.86 -9.38 -14.12
CA ILE A 115 -16.43 -9.64 -13.85
C ILE A 115 -16.13 -11.12 -13.62
N GLY A 116 -17.12 -12.00 -13.69
CA GLY A 116 -16.93 -13.43 -13.43
C GLY A 116 -16.40 -13.72 -12.02
N GLY A 117 -16.76 -12.90 -11.04
CA GLY A 117 -16.33 -13.06 -9.65
C GLY A 117 -14.89 -12.64 -9.34
N GLN A 118 -14.19 -11.97 -10.28
CA GLN A 118 -12.82 -11.49 -10.06
C GLN A 118 -12.72 -10.02 -10.36
N VAL A 119 -12.10 -9.27 -9.43
CA VAL A 119 -11.88 -7.84 -9.54
C VAL A 119 -10.40 -7.53 -9.30
N GLU A 120 -9.82 -6.68 -10.13
CA GLU A 120 -8.56 -6.02 -9.78
C GLU A 120 -8.86 -4.81 -8.91
N THR A 121 -8.16 -4.69 -7.80
CA THR A 121 -8.26 -3.51 -6.96
C THR A 121 -7.57 -2.30 -7.60
N SER A 122 -8.11 -1.12 -7.41
CA SER A 122 -7.43 0.16 -7.65
C SER A 122 -6.75 0.71 -6.38
N GLY A 123 -6.79 0.00 -5.27
CA GLY A 123 -6.08 0.35 -4.04
C GLY A 123 -4.58 0.19 -4.18
N MET A 124 -3.82 1.28 -4.00
CA MET A 124 -2.36 1.29 -4.17
C MET A 124 -1.67 0.43 -3.11
N THR A 125 -2.11 0.53 -1.86
CA THR A 125 -1.56 -0.27 -0.77
C THR A 125 -1.82 -1.76 -0.98
N THR A 126 -3.05 -2.14 -1.34
CA THR A 126 -3.41 -3.53 -1.64
C THR A 126 -2.59 -4.08 -2.82
N THR A 127 -2.41 -3.27 -3.86
CA THR A 127 -1.59 -3.66 -5.03
C THR A 127 -0.15 -3.97 -4.63
N SER A 128 0.42 -3.20 -3.70
CA SER A 128 1.76 -3.46 -3.15
C SER A 128 1.79 -4.77 -2.33
N VAL A 129 0.85 -4.93 -1.41
CA VAL A 129 0.72 -6.14 -0.56
C VAL A 129 0.56 -7.39 -1.42
N MET A 130 -0.35 -7.35 -2.40
CA MET A 130 -0.59 -8.47 -3.31
C MET A 130 0.56 -8.72 -4.28
N GLY A 131 1.28 -7.69 -4.70
CA GLY A 131 2.52 -7.83 -5.46
C GLY A 131 3.58 -8.61 -4.68
N SER A 132 3.77 -8.25 -3.42
CA SER A 132 4.67 -8.96 -2.50
C SER A 132 4.19 -10.39 -2.22
N PHE A 133 2.91 -10.58 -1.92
CA PHE A 133 2.32 -11.89 -1.64
C PHE A 133 2.45 -12.85 -2.82
N ARG A 134 2.05 -12.41 -4.02
CA ARG A 134 2.11 -13.25 -5.23
C ARG A 134 3.53 -13.61 -5.60
N THR A 135 4.48 -12.70 -5.39
CA THR A 135 5.91 -13.01 -5.60
C THR A 135 6.42 -14.01 -4.58
N LEU A 136 6.03 -13.88 -3.31
CA LEU A 136 6.42 -14.79 -2.24
C LEU A 136 5.90 -16.22 -2.48
N ILE A 137 4.63 -16.39 -2.83
CA ILE A 137 4.05 -17.71 -3.09
C ILE A 137 4.56 -18.34 -4.39
N ALA A 138 4.81 -17.52 -5.44
CA ALA A 138 5.39 -17.99 -6.70
C ALA A 138 6.81 -18.52 -6.49
N HIS A 139 7.61 -17.89 -5.62
CA HIS A 139 8.93 -18.38 -5.24
C HIS A 139 8.89 -19.78 -4.58
N SER A 140 7.78 -20.12 -3.97
CA SER A 140 7.52 -21.39 -3.29
C SER A 140 6.74 -22.39 -4.15
N ASP A 141 6.53 -22.12 -5.44
CA ASP A 141 5.73 -22.92 -6.39
C ASP A 141 4.31 -23.21 -5.89
N VAL A 142 3.67 -22.20 -5.28
CA VAL A 142 2.32 -22.31 -4.71
C VAL A 142 1.34 -21.46 -5.49
N ASN A 143 0.17 -22.05 -5.79
CA ASN A 143 -0.93 -21.35 -6.44
C ASN A 143 -1.79 -20.60 -5.40
N GLU A 144 -2.03 -19.31 -5.61
CA GLU A 144 -2.88 -18.48 -4.75
C GLU A 144 -4.28 -19.11 -4.51
N ALA A 145 -4.88 -19.72 -5.55
CA ALA A 145 -6.21 -20.32 -5.48
C ALA A 145 -6.33 -21.54 -4.53
N GLU A 146 -5.19 -22.14 -4.16
CA GLU A 146 -5.13 -23.30 -3.27
C GLU A 146 -4.89 -22.92 -1.81
N LEU A 147 -4.67 -21.63 -1.52
CA LEU A 147 -4.35 -21.16 -0.18
C LEU A 147 -5.61 -20.73 0.58
N ASN A 148 -5.68 -21.15 1.83
CA ASN A 148 -6.69 -20.70 2.78
C ASN A 148 -6.13 -19.50 3.57
N LEU A 149 -6.80 -18.36 3.43
CA LEU A 149 -6.41 -17.08 3.99
C LEU A 149 -7.11 -16.80 5.31
N MET A 150 -6.35 -16.28 6.24
CA MET A 150 -6.82 -15.49 7.36
C MET A 150 -6.47 -14.01 7.13
N MET A 151 -7.38 -13.12 7.50
CA MET A 151 -7.12 -11.70 7.50
C MET A 151 -7.63 -11.03 8.77
N THR A 152 -6.98 -9.97 9.20
CA THR A 152 -7.46 -9.04 10.22
C THR A 152 -7.72 -7.68 9.58
N GLY A 153 -8.76 -6.96 10.06
CA GLY A 153 -9.33 -5.86 9.29
C GLY A 153 -10.24 -6.41 8.20
N GLY A 154 -11.47 -5.99 8.20
CA GLY A 154 -12.54 -6.59 7.42
C GLY A 154 -12.95 -5.75 6.22
N PRO A 155 -14.16 -6.03 5.73
CA PRO A 155 -14.70 -5.38 4.54
C PRO A 155 -14.97 -3.88 4.70
N ASP A 156 -14.97 -3.33 5.90
CA ASP A 156 -15.08 -1.90 6.18
C ASP A 156 -13.73 -1.16 6.20
N GLY A 157 -12.62 -1.89 6.20
CA GLY A 157 -11.27 -1.33 6.13
C GLY A 157 -10.80 -1.08 4.70
N ASP A 158 -9.92 -0.10 4.47
CA ASP A 158 -9.40 0.24 3.15
C ASP A 158 -8.68 -0.94 2.50
N LEU A 159 -7.75 -1.52 3.23
CA LEU A 159 -6.97 -2.65 2.75
C LEU A 159 -7.82 -3.92 2.70
N GLY A 160 -8.60 -4.20 3.75
CA GLY A 160 -9.40 -5.42 3.84
C GLY A 160 -10.47 -5.51 2.76
N SER A 161 -11.17 -4.41 2.46
CA SER A 161 -12.17 -4.39 1.40
C SER A 161 -11.58 -4.66 0.01
N ASN A 162 -10.40 -4.12 -0.27
CA ASN A 162 -9.70 -4.35 -1.53
C ASN A 162 -9.12 -5.77 -1.61
N GLU A 163 -8.59 -6.29 -0.50
CA GLU A 163 -8.06 -7.66 -0.41
C GLU A 163 -9.15 -8.71 -0.71
N ILE A 164 -10.33 -8.54 -0.11
CA ILE A 164 -11.51 -9.38 -0.37
C ILE A 164 -11.84 -9.44 -1.86
N GLN A 165 -11.70 -8.33 -2.58
CA GLN A 165 -12.00 -8.26 -4.00
C GLN A 165 -11.00 -9.03 -4.87
N CYS A 166 -9.70 -8.95 -4.54
CA CYS A 166 -8.65 -9.41 -5.45
C CYS A 166 -7.98 -10.73 -5.05
N TYR A 167 -8.17 -11.23 -3.83
CA TYR A 167 -7.63 -12.52 -3.40
C TYR A 167 -8.33 -13.67 -4.13
N LYS A 168 -7.57 -14.67 -4.62
CA LYS A 168 -8.10 -15.74 -5.48
C LYS A 168 -8.43 -17.04 -4.74
N GLY A 169 -7.83 -17.26 -3.57
CA GLY A 169 -8.06 -18.44 -2.75
C GLY A 169 -9.28 -18.31 -1.84
N LYS A 170 -9.43 -19.21 -0.89
CA LYS A 170 -10.50 -19.18 0.11
C LYS A 170 -10.13 -18.22 1.24
N ILE A 171 -11.05 -17.36 1.64
CA ILE A 171 -10.97 -16.58 2.87
C ILE A 171 -11.75 -17.36 3.94
N CYS A 172 -11.04 -17.91 4.92
CA CYS A 172 -11.65 -18.78 5.93
C CYS A 172 -11.85 -18.08 7.28
N LEU A 173 -11.14 -16.99 7.51
CA LEU A 173 -11.19 -16.26 8.78
C LEU A 173 -11.01 -14.77 8.55
N VAL A 174 -11.97 -13.99 9.02
CA VAL A 174 -11.91 -12.52 9.08
C VAL A 174 -12.11 -12.09 10.52
N ILE A 175 -11.18 -11.27 11.03
CA ILE A 175 -11.27 -10.69 12.37
C ILE A 175 -11.26 -9.17 12.20
N ASP A 176 -12.38 -8.52 12.49
CA ASP A 176 -12.51 -7.06 12.40
C ASP A 176 -13.17 -6.44 13.63
N GLY A 177 -13.41 -5.14 13.61
CA GLY A 177 -14.04 -4.42 14.72
C GLY A 177 -15.50 -4.81 14.98
N GLY A 178 -16.13 -5.56 14.09
CA GLY A 178 -17.50 -6.05 14.25
C GLY A 178 -17.59 -7.45 14.83
N ALA A 179 -16.80 -8.39 14.31
CA ALA A 179 -16.92 -9.80 14.67
C ALA A 179 -15.66 -10.62 14.35
N ILE A 180 -15.64 -11.84 14.84
CA ILE A 180 -14.91 -12.95 14.24
C ILE A 180 -15.87 -13.66 13.30
N LEU A 181 -15.51 -13.76 12.05
CA LEU A 181 -16.23 -14.46 11.01
C LEU A 181 -15.37 -15.62 10.51
N PHE A 182 -15.84 -16.82 10.69
CA PHE A 182 -15.10 -18.05 10.43
C PHE A 182 -15.92 -19.03 9.62
N ASP A 183 -15.31 -19.59 8.57
CA ASP A 183 -15.85 -20.72 7.85
C ASP A 183 -14.71 -21.60 7.30
N PRO A 184 -14.55 -22.85 7.75
CA PRO A 184 -13.48 -23.72 7.27
C PRO A 184 -13.65 -24.15 5.81
N GLU A 185 -14.85 -24.04 5.25
CA GLU A 185 -15.13 -24.35 3.84
C GLU A 185 -14.87 -23.13 2.93
N GLY A 186 -14.58 -21.96 3.54
CA GLY A 186 -14.39 -20.67 2.89
C GLY A 186 -15.67 -19.83 2.90
N LEU A 187 -15.51 -18.56 3.25
CA LEU A 187 -16.60 -17.58 3.23
C LEU A 187 -17.08 -17.33 1.80
N ASP A 188 -18.39 -17.15 1.65
CA ASP A 188 -19.01 -16.82 0.37
C ASP A 188 -18.46 -15.49 -0.14
N ARG A 189 -17.76 -15.55 -1.26
CA ARG A 189 -17.05 -14.39 -1.84
C ARG A 189 -18.01 -13.29 -2.25
N GLU A 190 -19.16 -13.64 -2.83
CA GLU A 190 -20.15 -12.66 -3.26
C GLU A 190 -20.71 -11.88 -2.06
N ALA A 191 -21.00 -12.57 -0.97
CA ALA A 191 -21.45 -11.94 0.27
C ALA A 191 -20.39 -11.00 0.84
N LEU A 192 -19.11 -11.42 0.90
CA LEU A 192 -18.01 -10.57 1.35
C LEU A 192 -17.83 -9.34 0.45
N MET A 193 -17.88 -9.52 -0.87
CA MET A 193 -17.75 -8.41 -1.82
C MET A 193 -18.87 -7.40 -1.67
N LYS A 194 -20.12 -7.86 -1.51
CA LYS A 194 -21.27 -6.97 -1.27
C LYS A 194 -21.02 -6.08 -0.04
N ILE A 195 -20.53 -6.66 1.05
CA ILE A 195 -20.23 -5.90 2.27
C ILE A 195 -19.08 -4.92 2.01
N ALA A 196 -18.02 -5.34 1.34
CA ALA A 196 -16.89 -4.48 0.99
C ALA A 196 -17.33 -3.26 0.17
N PHE A 197 -18.24 -3.46 -0.78
CA PHE A 197 -18.80 -2.35 -1.57
C PHE A 197 -19.75 -1.44 -0.77
N MET A 198 -20.37 -1.93 0.29
CA MET A 198 -21.21 -1.10 1.19
C MET A 198 -20.41 -0.07 1.99
N ARG A 199 -19.08 -0.11 1.96
CA ARG A 199 -18.21 0.91 2.57
C ARG A 199 -18.55 2.34 2.17
N HIS A 200 -19.09 2.53 0.98
CA HIS A 200 -19.51 3.85 0.50
C HIS A 200 -20.76 4.38 1.18
N THR A 201 -21.50 3.51 1.85
CA THR A 201 -22.70 3.88 2.59
C THR A 201 -22.39 4.21 4.04
N SER A 202 -23.26 4.94 4.68
CA SER A 202 -23.18 5.22 6.11
C SER A 202 -24.39 4.59 6.81
N PRO A 203 -24.19 3.79 7.87
CA PRO A 203 -22.91 3.35 8.43
C PRO A 203 -22.18 2.34 7.55
N ARG A 204 -20.85 2.28 7.68
CA ARG A 204 -20.04 1.26 7.03
C ARG A 204 -20.41 -0.14 7.53
N ALA A 205 -20.49 -1.09 6.61
CA ALA A 205 -20.74 -2.48 6.94
C ALA A 205 -19.43 -3.22 7.19
N ASN A 206 -19.39 -4.03 8.24
CA ASN A 206 -18.28 -4.93 8.59
C ASN A 206 -18.77 -6.38 8.63
N SER A 207 -17.98 -7.29 9.19
CA SER A 207 -18.34 -8.73 9.28
C SER A 207 -19.68 -9.00 9.95
N LEU A 208 -20.25 -8.06 10.74
CA LEU A 208 -21.60 -8.21 11.28
C LEU A 208 -22.69 -8.26 10.20
N ALA A 209 -22.44 -7.68 9.03
CA ALA A 209 -23.37 -7.67 7.93
C ALA A 209 -23.34 -8.97 7.09
N TYR A 210 -22.41 -9.88 7.38
CA TYR A 210 -22.31 -11.13 6.64
C TYR A 210 -23.54 -12.00 6.90
N PRO A 211 -24.23 -12.53 5.86
CA PRO A 211 -25.44 -13.33 6.01
C PRO A 211 -25.14 -14.68 6.66
N GLU A 212 -25.80 -14.99 7.76
CA GLU A 212 -25.59 -16.27 8.48
C GLU A 212 -25.95 -17.49 7.65
N GLU A 213 -26.95 -17.38 6.80
CA GLU A 213 -27.39 -18.44 5.87
C GLU A 213 -26.33 -18.79 4.81
N LYS A 214 -25.29 -17.99 4.66
CA LYS A 214 -24.16 -18.26 3.77
C LYS A 214 -23.01 -18.97 4.47
N LEU A 215 -23.09 -19.16 5.79
CA LEU A 215 -22.14 -19.97 6.52
C LEU A 215 -22.37 -21.46 6.29
N SER A 216 -21.28 -22.22 6.18
CA SER A 216 -21.36 -23.67 6.22
C SER A 216 -21.86 -24.17 7.60
N PRO A 217 -22.26 -25.44 7.72
CA PRO A 217 -22.69 -25.98 9.02
C PRO A 217 -21.63 -25.89 10.14
N LYS A 218 -20.37 -25.65 9.80
CA LYS A 218 -19.25 -25.47 10.73
C LYS A 218 -18.82 -24.00 10.88
N GLY A 219 -19.35 -23.12 10.04
CA GLY A 219 -19.06 -21.70 10.06
C GLY A 219 -19.76 -21.00 11.21
N PHE A 220 -19.20 -19.90 11.69
CA PHE A 220 -19.82 -19.09 12.71
C PHE A 220 -19.42 -17.62 12.60
N ARG A 221 -20.25 -16.79 13.20
CA ARG A 221 -19.99 -15.36 13.43
C ARG A 221 -20.15 -15.07 14.92
N VAL A 222 -19.09 -14.56 15.54
CA VAL A 222 -19.11 -14.11 16.95
C VAL A 222 -18.95 -12.58 16.98
N PRO A 223 -20.04 -11.82 17.21
CA PRO A 223 -19.98 -10.39 17.36
C PRO A 223 -19.08 -9.98 18.52
N LEU A 224 -18.30 -8.90 18.36
CA LEU A 224 -17.43 -8.35 19.40
C LEU A 224 -18.22 -8.04 20.70
N ARG A 225 -19.46 -7.59 20.57
CA ARG A 225 -20.35 -7.28 21.70
C ARG A 225 -21.30 -8.42 22.04
N GLY A 226 -21.15 -9.59 21.43
CA GLY A 226 -21.97 -10.75 21.66
C GLY A 226 -21.72 -11.37 23.04
N LYS A 227 -22.76 -11.97 23.61
CA LYS A 227 -22.67 -12.70 24.88
C LYS A 227 -23.46 -14.00 24.80
N ASP A 228 -23.01 -14.98 25.56
CA ASP A 228 -23.69 -16.25 25.74
C ASP A 228 -24.04 -16.96 24.42
N ILE A 229 -23.05 -17.01 23.51
CA ILE A 229 -23.18 -17.60 22.17
C ILE A 229 -22.72 -19.05 22.20
N THR A 230 -23.52 -19.95 21.66
CA THR A 230 -23.12 -21.35 21.44
C THR A 230 -22.75 -21.53 19.97
N LEU A 231 -21.52 -21.94 19.70
CA LEU A 231 -21.02 -22.23 18.35
C LEU A 231 -21.58 -23.56 17.82
N PRO A 232 -21.52 -23.81 16.49
CA PRO A 232 -22.06 -25.03 15.88
C PRO A 232 -21.51 -26.35 16.46
N ASP A 233 -20.29 -26.34 16.97
CA ASP A 233 -19.65 -27.49 17.59
C ASP A 233 -19.95 -27.63 19.10
N GLY A 234 -20.85 -26.81 19.66
CA GLY A 234 -21.21 -26.78 21.05
C GLY A 234 -20.31 -25.94 21.95
N THR A 235 -19.29 -25.27 21.41
CA THR A 235 -18.43 -24.36 22.21
C THR A 235 -19.23 -23.17 22.70
N PHE A 236 -19.17 -22.91 23.99
CA PHE A 236 -19.82 -21.76 24.62
C PHE A 236 -18.89 -20.56 24.70
N VAL A 237 -19.31 -19.44 24.16
CA VAL A 237 -18.62 -18.15 24.18
C VAL A 237 -19.40 -17.21 25.10
N ALA A 238 -18.94 -17.04 26.33
CA ALA A 238 -19.58 -16.16 27.31
C ALA A 238 -19.47 -14.67 26.97
N ASP A 239 -18.35 -14.27 26.37
CA ASP A 239 -18.06 -12.86 26.02
C ASP A 239 -17.30 -12.79 24.67
N GLY A 240 -17.95 -12.16 23.71
CA GLY A 240 -17.41 -12.00 22.36
C GLY A 240 -16.14 -11.16 22.30
N ALA A 241 -15.98 -10.15 23.16
CA ALA A 241 -14.78 -9.31 23.18
C ALA A 241 -13.57 -10.10 23.71
N MET A 242 -13.77 -10.95 24.71
CA MET A 242 -12.71 -11.83 25.20
C MET A 242 -12.35 -12.90 24.19
N PHE A 243 -13.35 -13.49 23.52
CA PHE A 243 -13.14 -14.45 22.44
C PHE A 243 -12.37 -13.82 21.29
N HIS A 244 -12.77 -12.63 20.86
CA HIS A 244 -12.10 -11.86 19.82
C HIS A 244 -10.63 -11.57 20.19
N ARG A 245 -10.38 -11.05 21.38
CA ARG A 245 -9.04 -10.73 21.87
C ARG A 245 -8.09 -11.92 21.86
N ASN A 246 -8.60 -13.09 22.23
CA ASN A 246 -7.79 -14.28 22.47
C ASN A 246 -7.83 -15.28 21.32
N PHE A 247 -8.64 -15.05 20.27
CA PHE A 247 -8.89 -16.05 19.24
C PHE A 247 -7.62 -16.63 18.63
N MET A 248 -6.67 -15.77 18.29
CA MET A 248 -5.42 -16.16 17.64
C MET A 248 -4.37 -16.77 18.57
N THR A 249 -4.63 -16.84 19.86
CA THR A 249 -3.62 -17.24 20.87
C THR A 249 -4.12 -18.23 21.89
N ASP A 250 -5.44 -18.45 22.00
CA ASP A 250 -6.03 -19.41 22.92
C ASP A 250 -5.97 -20.83 22.34
N PRO A 251 -5.30 -21.80 23.01
CA PRO A 251 -5.23 -23.19 22.57
C PRO A 251 -6.60 -23.85 22.37
N ALA A 252 -7.66 -23.39 23.03
CA ALA A 252 -9.03 -23.91 22.87
C ALA A 252 -9.55 -23.73 21.42
N ASN A 253 -9.03 -22.72 20.69
CA ASN A 253 -9.42 -22.42 19.31
C ASN A 253 -8.66 -23.26 18.26
N ARG A 254 -7.71 -24.11 18.69
CA ARG A 254 -6.92 -24.96 17.76
C ARG A 254 -7.78 -25.74 16.79
N LYS A 255 -8.88 -26.32 17.25
CA LYS A 255 -9.80 -27.11 16.44
C LYS A 255 -10.36 -26.34 15.26
N PHE A 256 -10.63 -25.04 15.41
CA PHE A 256 -11.12 -24.19 14.30
C PHE A 256 -10.01 -23.92 13.31
N ILE A 257 -8.84 -23.58 13.78
CA ILE A 257 -7.68 -23.26 12.93
C ILE A 257 -7.23 -24.50 12.13
N GLU A 258 -7.20 -25.67 12.75
CA GLU A 258 -6.88 -26.93 12.07
C GLU A 258 -7.93 -27.31 11.04
N GLN A 259 -9.23 -27.09 11.31
CA GLN A 259 -10.30 -27.34 10.33
C GLN A 259 -10.19 -26.42 9.11
N ALA A 260 -9.86 -25.17 9.30
CA ALA A 260 -9.70 -24.20 8.22
C ALA A 260 -8.39 -24.37 7.44
N ASN A 261 -7.40 -25.08 8.00
CA ASN A 261 -6.09 -25.29 7.38
C ASN A 261 -5.49 -23.98 6.86
N ILE A 262 -5.36 -22.97 7.74
CA ILE A 262 -4.89 -21.63 7.38
C ILE A 262 -3.42 -21.67 6.98
N GLN A 263 -3.13 -21.27 5.74
CA GLN A 263 -1.78 -21.33 5.15
C GLN A 263 -1.21 -19.94 4.85
N ALA A 264 -2.06 -18.92 4.72
CA ALA A 264 -1.68 -17.54 4.49
C ALA A 264 -2.33 -16.60 5.50
N PHE A 265 -1.60 -15.56 5.89
CA PHE A 265 -2.09 -14.50 6.74
C PHE A 265 -1.69 -13.14 6.17
N ILE A 266 -2.69 -12.31 5.89
CA ILE A 266 -2.52 -10.92 5.47
C ILE A 266 -3.25 -10.05 6.50
N PRO A 267 -2.55 -9.49 7.50
CA PRO A 267 -3.16 -8.52 8.41
C PRO A 267 -3.43 -7.22 7.63
N CYS A 268 -4.72 -6.87 7.48
CA CYS A 268 -5.18 -5.65 6.83
C CYS A 268 -5.60 -4.56 7.82
N GLY A 269 -5.65 -4.87 9.10
CA GLY A 269 -5.97 -3.97 10.21
C GLY A 269 -5.63 -4.64 11.54
N GLY A 270 -5.64 -3.86 12.61
CA GLY A 270 -5.34 -4.34 13.96
C GLY A 270 -4.61 -3.30 14.78
N PHE A 271 -4.28 -3.66 16.01
CA PHE A 271 -3.53 -2.80 16.92
C PHE A 271 -2.02 -3.02 16.74
N LYS A 272 -1.25 -2.01 17.09
CA LYS A 272 0.20 -2.13 17.21
C LYS A 272 0.56 -3.31 18.12
N ASP A 273 1.56 -4.09 17.67
CA ASP A 273 2.09 -5.23 18.41
C ASP A 273 1.01 -6.26 18.82
N THR A 274 -0.01 -6.47 17.99
CA THR A 274 -1.05 -7.49 18.21
C THR A 274 -0.41 -8.86 18.41
N VAL A 275 0.59 -9.21 17.61
CA VAL A 275 1.45 -10.37 17.84
C VAL A 275 2.82 -9.88 18.31
N ASN A 276 3.18 -10.25 19.54
CA ASN A 276 4.35 -9.74 20.23
C ASN A 276 5.11 -10.86 20.97
N GLN A 277 6.17 -10.50 21.69
CA GLN A 277 7.02 -11.46 22.39
C GLN A 277 6.26 -12.37 23.37
N GLN A 278 5.20 -11.87 24.00
CA GLN A 278 4.44 -12.61 25.00
C GLN A 278 3.55 -13.68 24.38
N ASN A 279 2.99 -13.43 23.18
CA ASN A 279 1.96 -14.28 22.59
C ASN A 279 2.38 -15.01 21.30
N VAL A 280 3.50 -14.65 20.68
CA VAL A 280 3.93 -15.25 19.40
C VAL A 280 4.10 -16.77 19.45
N LYS A 281 4.52 -17.32 20.60
CA LYS A 281 4.64 -18.77 20.80
C LYS A 281 3.27 -19.46 20.76
N ALA A 282 2.27 -18.85 21.38
CA ALA A 282 0.90 -19.35 21.35
C ALA A 282 0.33 -19.24 19.93
N PHE A 283 0.49 -18.09 19.29
CA PHE A 283 0.09 -17.87 17.90
C PHE A 283 0.67 -18.94 16.95
N THR A 284 1.98 -19.11 16.92
CA THR A 284 2.62 -20.09 16.02
C THR A 284 2.29 -21.55 16.36
N SER A 285 1.97 -21.85 17.60
CA SER A 285 1.54 -23.19 18.00
C SER A 285 0.11 -23.52 17.56
N LEU A 286 -0.74 -22.51 17.34
CA LEU A 286 -2.08 -22.66 16.78
C LEU A 286 -2.05 -22.80 15.26
N PHE A 287 -1.34 -21.92 14.59
CA PHE A 287 -1.30 -21.82 13.12
C PHE A 287 -0.13 -22.65 12.56
N LYS A 288 -0.17 -23.97 12.76
CA LYS A 288 0.93 -24.87 12.36
C LYS A 288 1.11 -24.98 10.84
N GLU A 289 0.02 -24.84 10.09
CA GLU A 289 0.03 -24.93 8.63
C GLU A 289 0.32 -23.57 7.96
N LEU A 290 0.47 -22.52 8.75
CA LEU A 290 0.78 -21.18 8.24
C LEU A 290 2.17 -21.16 7.60
N ARG A 291 2.22 -20.77 6.34
CA ARG A 291 3.44 -20.73 5.52
C ARG A 291 3.85 -19.32 5.15
N PHE A 292 2.88 -18.43 4.97
CA PHE A 292 3.10 -17.10 4.42
C PHE A 292 2.43 -16.04 5.29
N ILE A 293 3.19 -14.99 5.61
CA ILE A 293 2.68 -13.77 6.24
C ILE A 293 3.13 -12.59 5.38
N VAL A 294 2.19 -11.73 4.98
CA VAL A 294 2.50 -10.46 4.31
C VAL A 294 1.78 -9.34 5.04
N GLU A 295 2.54 -8.47 5.68
CA GLU A 295 2.00 -7.47 6.59
C GLU A 295 1.47 -6.25 5.83
N GLY A 296 0.15 -6.18 5.65
CA GLY A 296 -0.54 -5.00 5.12
C GLY A 296 -0.71 -3.92 6.19
N ALA A 297 -1.14 -4.31 7.39
CA ALA A 297 -1.29 -3.39 8.52
C ALA A 297 0.06 -3.00 9.12
N ASN A 298 0.21 -1.71 9.45
CA ASN A 298 1.42 -1.20 10.09
C ASN A 298 1.61 -1.77 11.50
N VAL A 299 2.83 -2.19 11.80
CA VAL A 299 3.30 -2.62 13.13
C VAL A 299 2.43 -3.69 13.81
N PHE A 300 1.79 -4.56 13.04
CA PHE A 300 0.96 -5.64 13.56
C PHE A 300 1.79 -6.67 14.37
N PHE A 301 2.97 -7.00 13.87
CA PHE A 301 3.95 -7.84 14.55
C PHE A 301 5.05 -6.98 15.18
N SER A 302 5.41 -7.27 16.44
CA SER A 302 6.63 -6.70 17.01
C SER A 302 7.88 -7.34 16.38
N ASP A 303 9.02 -6.65 16.39
CA ASP A 303 10.28 -7.20 15.88
C ASP A 303 10.71 -8.47 16.64
N ALA A 304 10.41 -8.56 17.94
CA ALA A 304 10.65 -9.77 18.72
C ALA A 304 9.80 -10.96 18.22
N ALA A 305 8.55 -10.71 17.82
CA ALA A 305 7.69 -11.72 17.20
C ALA A 305 8.22 -12.15 15.83
N ARG A 306 8.59 -11.21 14.96
CA ARG A 306 9.19 -11.50 13.65
C ARG A 306 10.46 -12.35 13.78
N ARG A 307 11.34 -12.02 14.75
CA ARG A 307 12.56 -12.82 15.02
C ARG A 307 12.22 -14.23 15.51
N PHE A 308 11.21 -14.38 16.35
CA PHE A 308 10.76 -15.69 16.79
C PHE A 308 10.24 -16.53 15.63
N ILE A 309 9.35 -15.97 14.80
CA ILE A 309 8.77 -16.63 13.63
C ILE A 309 9.89 -17.10 12.69
N ALA A 310 10.80 -16.23 12.31
CA ALA A 310 11.89 -16.55 11.39
C ALA A 310 12.82 -17.66 11.91
N LYS A 311 13.08 -17.72 13.24
CA LYS A 311 14.01 -18.71 13.84
C LYS A 311 13.37 -20.04 14.19
N LYS A 312 12.07 -20.08 14.41
CA LYS A 312 11.38 -21.22 15.03
C LYS A 312 10.30 -21.88 14.19
N THR A 313 10.02 -21.26 13.03
CA THR A 313 8.98 -21.78 12.15
C THR A 313 9.45 -21.85 10.73
N GLY A 314 9.00 -22.35 9.79
CA GLY A 314 9.34 -22.24 8.37
C GLY A 314 8.54 -21.14 7.65
N ILE A 315 7.88 -20.24 8.39
CA ILE A 315 7.01 -19.19 7.84
C ILE A 315 7.87 -18.13 7.16
N LEU A 316 7.58 -17.85 5.91
CA LEU A 316 8.14 -16.71 5.18
C LEU A 316 7.27 -15.47 5.47
N GLN A 317 7.91 -14.42 6.00
CA GLN A 317 7.23 -13.21 6.43
C GLN A 317 7.83 -11.97 5.76
N ILE A 318 7.00 -11.22 5.03
CA ILE A 318 7.33 -9.90 4.48
C ILE A 318 6.78 -8.83 5.43
N LYS A 319 7.69 -7.99 5.92
CA LYS A 319 7.39 -6.91 6.86
C LYS A 319 6.51 -5.82 6.21
N ASP A 320 5.73 -5.12 7.02
CA ASP A 320 4.85 -4.02 6.65
C ASP A 320 5.53 -2.95 5.78
N SER A 321 6.69 -2.43 6.20
CA SER A 321 7.44 -1.40 5.46
C SER A 321 7.93 -1.85 4.07
N SER A 322 7.98 -3.15 3.78
CA SER A 322 8.24 -3.69 2.45
C SER A 322 6.94 -3.96 1.68
N ALA A 323 5.93 -4.48 2.34
CA ALA A 323 4.70 -4.92 1.70
C ALA A 323 3.73 -3.76 1.38
N ASN A 324 3.54 -2.81 2.31
CA ASN A 324 2.44 -1.84 2.23
C ASN A 324 2.80 -0.44 1.70
N LYS A 325 3.97 -0.26 1.14
CA LYS A 325 4.48 1.06 0.71
C LYS A 325 3.82 1.65 -0.55
N GLY A 326 2.89 0.93 -1.17
CA GLY A 326 2.21 1.39 -2.39
C GLY A 326 1.51 2.72 -2.22
N GLY A 327 0.86 2.95 -1.07
CA GLY A 327 0.22 4.23 -0.76
C GLY A 327 1.20 5.40 -0.70
N VAL A 328 2.32 5.24 0.02
CA VAL A 328 3.36 6.28 0.12
C VAL A 328 3.98 6.57 -1.25
N PHE A 329 4.24 5.54 -2.04
CA PHE A 329 4.76 5.72 -3.40
C PHE A 329 3.76 6.44 -4.30
N SER A 330 2.48 6.11 -4.22
CA SER A 330 1.41 6.81 -4.93
C SER A 330 1.35 8.28 -4.55
N SER A 331 1.40 8.60 -3.25
CA SER A 331 1.43 9.99 -2.78
C SER A 331 2.62 10.76 -3.35
N ALA A 332 3.79 10.18 -3.35
CA ALA A 332 5.00 10.84 -3.84
C ALA A 332 4.94 11.14 -5.36
N VAL A 333 4.39 10.23 -6.15
CA VAL A 333 4.42 10.29 -7.61
C VAL A 333 3.12 10.81 -8.20
N ALA A 334 1.97 10.25 -7.81
CA ALA A 334 0.70 10.62 -8.41
C ALA A 334 0.14 11.95 -7.86
N GLU A 335 0.52 12.36 -6.68
CA GLU A 335 0.04 13.61 -6.09
C GLU A 335 1.10 14.69 -6.13
N VAL A 336 2.21 14.53 -5.39
CA VAL A 336 3.24 15.57 -5.26
C VAL A 336 3.89 15.89 -6.59
N LEU A 337 4.34 14.89 -7.32
CA LEU A 337 4.97 15.12 -8.63
C LEU A 337 4.00 15.75 -9.63
N THR A 338 2.76 15.26 -9.71
CA THR A 338 1.76 15.81 -10.64
C THR A 338 1.39 17.25 -10.31
N ALA A 339 1.33 17.60 -9.01
CA ALA A 339 1.10 18.97 -8.57
C ALA A 339 2.19 19.92 -9.09
N PHE A 340 3.45 19.47 -9.10
CA PHE A 340 4.55 20.25 -9.67
C PHE A 340 4.57 20.27 -11.19
N LEU A 341 4.21 19.16 -11.84
CA LEU A 341 4.23 19.06 -13.29
C LEU A 341 3.09 19.85 -13.97
N PHE A 342 1.93 19.90 -13.33
CA PHE A 342 0.75 20.56 -13.91
C PHE A 342 0.50 21.96 -13.36
N GLU A 343 0.99 22.27 -12.17
CA GLU A 343 0.79 23.58 -11.50
C GLU A 343 -0.67 24.08 -11.60
N ASP A 344 -0.90 25.20 -12.26
CA ASP A 344 -2.23 25.82 -12.39
C ASP A 344 -3.18 25.02 -13.30
N ASP A 345 -2.66 24.13 -14.13
CA ASP A 345 -3.46 23.22 -14.97
C ASP A 345 -3.87 21.92 -14.22
N TYR A 346 -3.48 21.75 -12.94
CA TYR A 346 -3.68 20.50 -12.20
C TYR A 346 -5.14 20.07 -12.16
N GLU A 347 -6.04 20.98 -11.79
CA GLU A 347 -7.46 20.69 -11.69
C GLU A 347 -8.02 20.27 -13.05
N LYS A 348 -7.75 21.04 -14.08
CA LYS A 348 -8.24 20.80 -15.44
C LYS A 348 -7.72 19.49 -16.03
N ARG A 349 -6.41 19.22 -15.87
CA ARG A 349 -5.76 18.07 -16.52
C ARG A 349 -5.92 16.76 -15.74
N LEU A 350 -6.22 16.83 -14.47
CA LEU A 350 -6.24 15.63 -13.63
C LEU A 350 -7.59 15.42 -12.93
N LEU A 351 -8.20 16.49 -12.38
CA LEU A 351 -9.45 16.32 -11.64
C LEU A 351 -10.67 16.34 -12.59
N GLU A 352 -10.67 17.23 -13.58
CA GLU A 352 -11.75 17.32 -14.57
C GLU A 352 -11.58 16.28 -15.70
N ASP A 353 -10.36 15.94 -16.07
CA ASP A 353 -10.07 14.91 -17.08
C ASP A 353 -9.99 13.51 -16.46
N VAL A 354 -11.14 12.87 -16.38
CA VAL A 354 -11.29 11.50 -15.84
C VAL A 354 -10.43 10.49 -16.60
N THR A 355 -10.27 10.66 -17.91
CA THR A 355 -9.49 9.76 -18.77
C THR A 355 -8.00 9.80 -18.40
N THR A 356 -7.44 10.99 -18.30
CA THR A 356 -6.04 11.18 -17.86
C THR A 356 -5.83 10.68 -16.46
N ARG A 357 -6.75 10.95 -15.53
CA ARG A 357 -6.66 10.46 -14.16
C ARG A 357 -6.63 8.93 -14.07
N TRP A 358 -7.53 8.25 -14.78
CA TRP A 358 -7.53 6.78 -14.80
C TRP A 358 -6.31 6.19 -15.51
N ALA A 359 -5.79 6.86 -16.53
CA ALA A 359 -4.53 6.45 -17.15
C ALA A 359 -3.36 6.56 -16.15
N LEU A 360 -3.31 7.64 -15.36
CA LEU A 360 -2.33 7.79 -14.28
C LEU A 360 -2.48 6.70 -13.21
N ILE A 361 -3.70 6.42 -12.78
CA ILE A 361 -3.99 5.35 -11.80
C ILE A 361 -3.46 4.00 -12.30
N ARG A 362 -3.75 3.63 -13.56
CA ARG A 362 -3.25 2.38 -14.14
C ARG A 362 -1.73 2.32 -14.20
N ASP A 363 -1.08 3.39 -14.61
CA ASP A 363 0.39 3.47 -14.62
C ASP A 363 0.95 3.31 -13.19
N MET A 364 0.33 3.96 -12.20
CA MET A 364 0.72 3.85 -10.81
C MET A 364 0.56 2.43 -10.26
N LEU A 365 -0.56 1.77 -10.53
CA LEU A 365 -0.78 0.37 -10.13
C LEU A 365 0.29 -0.56 -10.70
N ASN A 366 0.66 -0.36 -11.96
CA ASN A 366 1.72 -1.14 -12.59
C ASN A 366 3.09 -0.88 -11.96
N LEU A 367 3.43 0.38 -11.70
CA LEU A 367 4.67 0.75 -11.03
C LEU A 367 4.74 0.18 -9.60
N VAL A 368 3.67 0.34 -8.83
CA VAL A 368 3.57 -0.18 -7.45
C VAL A 368 3.75 -1.70 -7.43
N ARG A 369 3.02 -2.41 -8.30
CA ARG A 369 3.13 -3.87 -8.42
C ARG A 369 4.56 -4.30 -8.77
N THR A 370 5.14 -3.65 -9.78
CA THR A 370 6.50 -3.95 -10.23
C THR A 370 7.54 -3.72 -9.13
N HIS A 371 7.44 -2.61 -8.41
CA HIS A 371 8.37 -2.30 -7.32
C HIS A 371 8.24 -3.28 -6.16
N ALA A 372 7.02 -3.62 -5.73
CA ALA A 372 6.77 -4.58 -4.66
C ALA A 372 7.28 -5.98 -5.03
N SER A 373 7.01 -6.42 -6.26
CA SER A 373 7.49 -7.71 -6.76
C SER A 373 9.02 -7.77 -6.86
N ASN A 374 9.65 -6.72 -7.40
CA ASN A 374 11.11 -6.67 -7.53
C ASN A 374 11.80 -6.68 -6.17
N GLU A 375 11.28 -5.92 -5.20
CA GLU A 375 11.85 -5.93 -3.85
C GLU A 375 11.72 -7.29 -3.20
N THR A 376 10.51 -7.87 -3.22
CA THR A 376 10.28 -9.20 -2.63
C THR A 376 11.15 -10.27 -3.29
N ALA A 377 11.26 -10.27 -4.62
CA ALA A 377 12.11 -11.20 -5.35
C ALA A 377 13.60 -11.02 -4.99
N MET A 378 14.06 -9.77 -4.82
CA MET A 378 15.43 -9.49 -4.42
C MET A 378 15.71 -9.97 -2.98
N LEU A 379 14.81 -9.70 -2.05
CA LEU A 379 14.92 -10.16 -0.66
C LEU A 379 14.98 -11.69 -0.57
N LEU A 380 14.14 -12.39 -1.32
CA LEU A 380 14.14 -13.85 -1.40
C LEU A 380 15.46 -14.39 -1.97
N LYS A 381 15.94 -13.79 -3.06
CA LYS A 381 17.22 -14.16 -3.67
C LYS A 381 18.43 -13.95 -2.74
N ILE A 382 18.41 -12.90 -1.92
CA ILE A 382 19.44 -12.67 -0.90
C ILE A 382 19.28 -13.70 0.23
N HIS A 383 18.06 -13.96 0.67
CA HIS A 383 17.75 -14.91 1.73
C HIS A 383 18.20 -16.34 1.39
N GLU A 384 18.05 -16.78 0.14
CA GLU A 384 18.59 -18.08 -0.32
C GLU A 384 20.09 -18.24 -0.05
N LYS A 385 20.83 -17.14 -0.13
CA LYS A 385 22.29 -17.14 0.13
C LYS A 385 22.64 -16.93 1.61
N THR A 386 21.73 -16.33 2.36
CA THR A 386 21.88 -16.00 3.78
C THR A 386 20.66 -16.47 4.59
N PRO A 387 20.36 -17.77 4.61
CA PRO A 387 19.10 -18.29 5.17
C PRO A 387 18.95 -18.03 6.68
N ASP A 388 20.05 -17.81 7.38
CA ASP A 388 20.03 -17.45 8.81
C ASP A 388 19.61 -15.99 9.06
N THR A 389 19.59 -15.15 8.03
CA THR A 389 19.18 -13.74 8.15
C THR A 389 17.70 -13.59 7.80
N PRO A 390 16.82 -13.20 8.74
CA PRO A 390 15.40 -13.03 8.47
C PRO A 390 15.11 -12.01 7.37
N LEU A 391 14.07 -12.25 6.57
CA LEU A 391 13.67 -11.37 5.45
C LEU A 391 13.47 -9.92 5.89
N PHE A 392 12.88 -9.67 7.07
CA PHE A 392 12.68 -8.30 7.55
C PHE A 392 14.01 -7.60 7.90
N VAL A 393 15.01 -8.34 8.38
CA VAL A 393 16.36 -7.82 8.62
C VAL A 393 17.04 -7.50 7.30
N LEU A 394 16.92 -8.39 6.31
CA LEU A 394 17.41 -8.12 4.95
C LEU A 394 16.77 -6.87 4.33
N SER A 395 15.49 -6.65 4.55
CA SER A 395 14.79 -5.44 4.11
C SER A 395 15.40 -4.16 4.71
N GLU A 396 15.72 -4.18 6.02
CA GLU A 396 16.37 -3.05 6.70
C GLU A 396 17.78 -2.83 6.15
N GLN A 397 18.59 -3.89 6.05
CA GLN A 397 19.95 -3.83 5.50
C GLN A 397 19.96 -3.32 4.05
N THR A 398 19.04 -3.80 3.22
CA THR A 398 18.87 -3.33 1.84
C THR A 398 18.59 -1.84 1.78
N SER A 399 17.69 -1.36 2.64
CA SER A 399 17.35 0.07 2.73
C SER A 399 18.56 0.91 3.13
N GLU A 400 19.33 0.46 4.11
CA GLU A 400 20.57 1.13 4.56
C GLU A 400 21.64 1.16 3.44
N GLN A 401 21.82 0.06 2.71
CA GLN A 401 22.75 -0.01 1.59
C GLN A 401 22.37 0.94 0.44
N ILE A 402 21.10 0.97 0.07
CA ILE A 402 20.58 1.91 -0.94
C ILE A 402 20.82 3.35 -0.48
N PHE A 403 20.54 3.67 0.78
CA PHE A 403 20.75 4.99 1.33
C PHE A 403 22.24 5.38 1.37
N ALA A 404 23.11 4.48 1.76
CA ALA A 404 24.56 4.71 1.74
C ALA A 404 25.06 5.02 0.33
N PHE A 405 24.56 4.27 -0.68
CA PHE A 405 24.93 4.54 -2.07
C PHE A 405 24.29 5.82 -2.60
N GLN A 406 23.09 6.18 -2.17
CA GLN A 406 22.48 7.48 -2.48
C GLN A 406 23.38 8.65 -2.06
N ASN A 407 24.01 8.56 -0.90
CA ASN A 407 24.97 9.56 -0.45
C ASN A 407 26.21 9.62 -1.36
N GLN A 408 26.72 8.48 -1.81
CA GLN A 408 27.80 8.48 -2.80
C GLN A 408 27.37 9.08 -4.15
N VAL A 409 26.15 8.81 -4.61
CA VAL A 409 25.59 9.45 -5.82
C VAL A 409 25.53 10.97 -5.64
N ALA A 410 25.18 11.44 -4.45
CA ALA A 410 25.12 12.88 -4.14
C ALA A 410 26.49 13.58 -4.26
N ASP A 411 27.59 12.89 -3.95
CA ASP A 411 28.96 13.41 -4.11
C ASP A 411 29.33 13.72 -5.59
N PHE A 412 28.65 13.08 -6.53
CA PHE A 412 28.86 13.27 -7.98
C PHE A 412 27.72 14.02 -8.66
N LEU A 413 26.84 14.65 -7.89
CA LEU A 413 25.60 15.22 -8.38
C LEU A 413 25.82 16.27 -9.47
N ASP A 414 26.80 17.15 -9.33
CA ASP A 414 27.10 18.19 -10.33
C ASP A 414 27.48 17.58 -11.68
N ALA A 415 28.29 16.53 -11.67
CA ALA A 415 28.65 15.81 -12.88
C ALA A 415 27.46 15.08 -13.53
N ILE A 416 26.57 14.51 -12.71
CA ILE A 416 25.33 13.87 -13.16
C ILE A 416 24.41 14.92 -13.77
N LEU A 417 24.23 16.06 -13.14
CA LEU A 417 23.33 17.13 -13.60
C LEU A 417 23.83 17.82 -14.89
N ALA A 418 25.13 17.78 -15.15
CA ALA A 418 25.69 18.26 -16.41
C ALA A 418 25.30 17.39 -17.62
N ASP A 419 24.89 16.12 -17.37
CA ASP A 419 24.47 15.17 -18.41
C ASP A 419 22.95 15.13 -18.55
N GLN A 420 22.40 15.94 -19.44
CA GLN A 420 20.95 16.07 -19.61
C GLN A 420 20.28 14.78 -20.13
N ASP A 421 21.02 13.91 -20.81
CA ASP A 421 20.48 12.62 -21.27
C ASP A 421 20.34 11.66 -20.10
N LEU A 422 21.30 11.63 -19.20
CA LEU A 422 21.20 10.84 -17.97
C LEU A 422 20.04 11.34 -17.11
N ILE A 423 19.92 12.66 -16.90
CA ILE A 423 18.79 13.23 -16.17
C ILE A 423 17.46 12.82 -16.78
N TRP A 424 17.36 12.89 -18.11
CA TRP A 424 16.15 12.46 -18.80
C TRP A 424 15.85 10.96 -18.58
N GLN A 425 16.85 10.09 -18.68
CA GLN A 425 16.68 8.66 -18.42
C GLN A 425 16.18 8.40 -17.01
N VAL A 426 16.72 9.09 -16.02
CA VAL A 426 16.28 9.01 -14.62
C VAL A 426 14.83 9.48 -14.47
N MET A 427 14.50 10.65 -15.04
CA MET A 427 13.15 11.21 -14.95
C MET A 427 12.13 10.32 -15.67
N ALA A 428 12.43 9.86 -16.87
CA ALA A 428 11.56 8.95 -17.62
C ALA A 428 11.32 7.61 -16.91
N ALA A 429 12.31 7.14 -16.13
CA ALA A 429 12.16 5.93 -15.32
C ALA A 429 11.43 6.16 -13.97
N TYR A 430 11.29 7.40 -13.53
CA TYR A 430 10.59 7.77 -12.29
C TYR A 430 9.15 8.23 -12.53
N ILE A 431 8.92 8.98 -13.61
CA ILE A 431 7.64 9.62 -13.93
C ILE A 431 6.73 8.60 -14.63
N PRO A 432 5.45 8.48 -14.25
CA PRO A 432 4.49 7.65 -14.96
C PRO A 432 4.45 7.93 -16.45
N GLY A 433 4.35 6.88 -17.27
CA GLY A 433 4.43 6.98 -18.73
C GLY A 433 3.37 7.89 -19.33
N VAL A 434 2.17 7.93 -18.77
CA VAL A 434 1.10 8.84 -19.21
C VAL A 434 1.51 10.31 -19.05
N LEU A 435 2.18 10.69 -17.98
CA LEU A 435 2.65 12.06 -17.75
C LEU A 435 3.78 12.42 -18.73
N VAL A 436 4.69 11.47 -18.97
CA VAL A 436 5.74 11.62 -19.99
C VAL A 436 5.14 11.84 -21.37
N LYS A 437 4.09 11.10 -21.72
CA LYS A 437 3.37 11.22 -23.00
C LYS A 437 2.65 12.56 -23.14
N ILE A 438 2.05 13.08 -22.07
CA ILE A 438 1.28 14.33 -22.09
C ILE A 438 2.20 15.55 -22.18
N LEU A 439 3.28 15.58 -21.41
CA LEU A 439 4.14 16.75 -21.28
C LEU A 439 5.33 16.74 -22.25
N GLY A 440 5.90 15.58 -22.50
CA GLY A 440 7.12 15.44 -23.27
C GLY A 440 8.40 15.80 -22.50
N ARG A 441 9.54 15.44 -23.09
CA ARG A 441 10.87 15.60 -22.49
C ARG A 441 11.18 17.04 -22.08
N ASP A 442 11.02 17.96 -23.04
CA ASP A 442 11.50 19.33 -22.84
C ASP A 442 10.69 20.07 -21.76
N ALA A 443 9.39 19.87 -21.72
CA ALA A 443 8.54 20.45 -20.68
C ALA A 443 8.89 19.89 -19.30
N ILE A 444 9.03 18.56 -19.17
CA ILE A 444 9.41 17.93 -17.90
C ILE A 444 10.77 18.43 -17.43
N LEU A 445 11.78 18.44 -18.29
CA LEU A 445 13.11 18.94 -17.92
C LEU A 445 13.09 20.41 -17.57
N GLY A 446 12.32 21.23 -18.30
CA GLY A 446 12.16 22.65 -18.00
C GLY A 446 11.58 22.89 -16.61
N ILE A 447 10.51 22.18 -16.25
CA ILE A 447 9.86 22.25 -14.93
C ILE A 447 10.82 21.77 -13.83
N MET A 448 11.39 20.58 -14.00
CA MET A 448 12.22 19.95 -12.97
C MET A 448 13.58 20.67 -12.77
N ASN A 449 14.06 21.40 -13.76
CA ASN A 449 15.27 22.23 -13.63
C ASN A 449 15.02 23.62 -13.03
N ALA A 450 13.76 24.00 -12.79
CA ALA A 450 13.46 25.25 -12.11
C ALA A 450 14.08 25.29 -10.70
N GLU A 451 14.61 26.47 -10.31
CA GLU A 451 15.32 26.64 -9.04
C GLU A 451 14.46 26.22 -7.82
N LYS A 452 13.16 26.53 -7.85
CA LYS A 452 12.20 26.14 -6.80
C LYS A 452 12.10 24.63 -6.58
N LEU A 453 12.41 23.80 -7.61
CA LEU A 453 12.36 22.33 -7.53
C LEU A 453 13.73 21.67 -7.44
N ARG A 454 14.81 22.44 -7.34
CA ARG A 454 16.18 21.91 -7.33
C ARG A 454 16.40 20.80 -6.30
N ALA A 455 16.02 21.04 -5.06
CA ALA A 455 16.17 20.05 -3.99
C ALA A 455 15.35 18.79 -4.24
N TYR A 456 14.09 18.95 -4.68
CA TYR A 456 13.19 17.86 -5.02
C TYR A 456 13.72 17.01 -6.18
N ARG A 457 14.14 17.67 -7.29
CA ARG A 457 14.78 16.98 -8.43
C ARG A 457 16.02 16.19 -8.00
N ASN A 458 16.90 16.82 -7.22
CA ASN A 458 18.15 16.19 -6.78
C ASN A 458 17.88 14.96 -5.92
N ALA A 459 16.87 15.01 -5.03
CA ALA A 459 16.44 13.87 -4.24
C ALA A 459 15.91 12.71 -5.12
N ILE A 460 15.11 13.02 -6.14
CA ILE A 460 14.66 12.01 -7.12
C ILE A 460 15.85 11.37 -7.84
N VAL A 461 16.76 12.20 -8.36
CA VAL A 461 17.91 11.73 -9.13
C VAL A 461 18.77 10.79 -8.31
N THR A 462 19.19 11.21 -7.14
CA THR A 462 20.09 10.41 -6.28
C THR A 462 19.42 9.11 -5.82
N LYS A 463 18.17 9.18 -5.38
CA LYS A 463 17.42 8.01 -4.90
C LYS A 463 17.12 7.01 -6.03
N LYS A 464 16.69 7.50 -7.20
CA LYS A 464 16.36 6.63 -8.33
C LYS A 464 17.59 5.92 -8.87
N LEU A 465 18.72 6.61 -9.01
CA LEU A 465 19.98 5.98 -9.41
C LEU A 465 20.41 4.91 -8.40
N ALA A 466 20.42 5.22 -7.11
CA ALA A 466 20.82 4.27 -6.07
C ALA A 466 19.92 3.03 -6.04
N SER A 467 18.60 3.21 -6.06
CA SER A 467 17.67 2.08 -6.05
C SER A 467 17.76 1.24 -7.35
N THR A 468 17.88 1.89 -8.51
CA THR A 468 18.01 1.17 -9.79
C THR A 468 19.32 0.35 -9.82
N ALA A 469 20.41 0.92 -9.35
CA ALA A 469 21.69 0.21 -9.24
C ALA A 469 21.58 -1.02 -8.33
N PHE A 470 20.99 -0.87 -7.16
CA PHE A 470 20.79 -1.97 -6.22
C PHE A 470 19.97 -3.11 -6.84
N TYR A 471 18.80 -2.82 -7.39
CA TYR A 471 17.92 -3.85 -7.95
C TYR A 471 18.50 -4.50 -9.23
N ARG A 472 19.37 -3.80 -9.95
CA ARG A 472 20.04 -4.37 -11.12
C ARG A 472 21.22 -5.27 -10.74
N HIS A 473 22.02 -4.89 -9.76
CA HIS A 473 23.27 -5.57 -9.40
C HIS A 473 23.14 -6.49 -8.18
N GLY A 474 22.17 -6.33 -7.34
CA GLY A 474 21.80 -7.22 -6.25
C GLY A 474 22.99 -7.94 -5.55
N ASN A 475 23.23 -9.18 -5.94
CA ASN A 475 24.29 -10.02 -5.36
C ASN A 475 25.72 -9.59 -5.70
N GLU A 476 25.90 -8.76 -6.71
CA GLU A 476 27.18 -8.21 -7.15
C GLU A 476 27.36 -6.76 -6.69
N TRP A 477 26.51 -6.34 -5.75
CA TRP A 477 26.40 -4.98 -5.27
C TRP A 477 27.74 -4.40 -4.81
N ASP A 478 28.47 -5.11 -3.94
CA ASP A 478 29.74 -4.62 -3.40
C ASP A 478 30.80 -4.45 -4.50
N THR A 479 30.86 -5.38 -5.45
CA THR A 479 31.72 -5.29 -6.62
C THR A 479 31.34 -4.11 -7.49
N TYR A 480 30.03 -3.92 -7.75
CA TYR A 480 29.52 -2.79 -8.50
C TYR A 480 29.89 -1.45 -7.84
N VAL A 481 29.64 -1.30 -6.54
CA VAL A 481 29.99 -0.09 -5.79
C VAL A 481 31.49 0.20 -5.86
N ALA A 482 32.34 -0.81 -5.70
CA ALA A 482 33.80 -0.65 -5.77
C ALA A 482 34.30 -0.22 -7.17
N THR A 483 33.68 -0.73 -8.23
CA THR A 483 34.05 -0.40 -9.62
C THR A 483 33.48 0.97 -10.07
N THR A 484 32.31 1.37 -9.56
CA THR A 484 31.62 2.60 -9.94
C THR A 484 32.46 3.87 -9.70
N ARG A 485 33.28 3.87 -8.65
CA ARG A 485 34.15 5.03 -8.29
C ARG A 485 35.11 5.46 -9.39
N LYS A 486 35.49 4.58 -10.32
CA LYS A 486 36.46 4.85 -11.39
C LYS A 486 35.86 5.58 -12.58
N ALA A 487 34.55 5.39 -12.84
CA ALA A 487 33.84 5.97 -13.97
C ALA A 487 32.34 6.17 -13.61
N PHE A 488 32.08 7.12 -12.69
CA PHE A 488 30.77 7.20 -12.03
C PHE A 488 29.63 7.52 -12.99
N VAL A 489 29.72 8.60 -13.77
CA VAL A 489 28.65 8.98 -14.71
C VAL A 489 28.40 7.92 -15.79
N PRO A 490 29.42 7.35 -16.44
CA PRO A 490 29.25 6.21 -17.34
C PRO A 490 28.56 5.00 -16.69
N ALA A 491 28.91 4.66 -15.44
CA ALA A 491 28.26 3.59 -14.72
C ALA A 491 26.78 3.87 -14.45
N MET A 492 26.43 5.13 -14.13
CA MET A 492 25.03 5.52 -13.93
C MET A 492 24.23 5.47 -15.24
N LYS A 493 24.82 5.85 -16.38
CA LYS A 493 24.19 5.70 -17.71
C LYS A 493 23.91 4.24 -18.05
N ALA A 494 24.87 3.36 -17.80
CA ALA A 494 24.73 1.93 -18.07
C ALA A 494 23.55 1.27 -17.31
N LEU A 495 23.05 1.89 -16.23
CA LEU A 495 21.86 1.42 -15.54
C LEU A 495 20.56 1.48 -16.37
N PHE A 496 20.52 2.32 -17.40
CA PHE A 496 19.35 2.49 -18.25
C PHE A 496 19.51 1.85 -19.64
N GLU A 497 20.67 1.26 -19.91
CA GLU A 497 20.88 0.49 -21.12
C GLU A 497 20.16 -0.87 -21.02
N PRO A 498 19.60 -1.39 -22.13
CA PRO A 498 19.06 -2.75 -22.13
C PRO A 498 20.10 -3.74 -21.66
N ALA A 499 19.73 -4.68 -20.80
CA ALA A 499 20.60 -5.80 -20.48
C ALA A 499 20.88 -6.58 -21.78
N ASP A 500 22.16 -6.75 -22.15
CA ASP A 500 22.57 -7.39 -23.38
C ASP A 500 21.77 -8.67 -23.65
N GLY A 501 21.01 -8.70 -24.72
CA GLY A 501 20.43 -9.89 -25.33
C GLY A 501 18.92 -10.08 -25.31
N LYS A 502 18.09 -9.09 -24.96
CA LYS A 502 16.62 -9.15 -25.22
C LYS A 502 16.15 -7.80 -25.79
N ALA A 503 16.26 -7.66 -27.09
CA ALA A 503 15.48 -6.70 -27.88
C ALA A 503 14.14 -7.33 -28.26
#